data_5fab3891f84924e1ae04be3ec91c0cb4
#
_entry.id   5fab3891f84924e1ae04be3ec91c0cb4
#
_cell.length_a   1.000
_cell.length_b   1.000
_cell.length_c   1.000
_cell.angle_alpha   90.00
_cell.angle_beta   90.00
_cell.angle_gamma   90.00
#
_symmetry.space_group_name_H-M   'P 1'
#
loop_
_entity.id
_entity.type
_entity.pdbx_description
1 polymer ?
#
loop_
_entity_poly.entity_id
_entity_poly.type
_entity_poly.pdbx_seq_one_letter_code
_entity_poly.pdbx_strand_id
1 'polypeptide(L)'
;EKYMLSWKEVYADWIAKHPLPEGSPDKFKWYQLQVSTRIMGQTESFEYFKSSPNFTPEWLSFFLVHFAEHADYLSKYKYAGENNILLSQAVALVFAGTLFPELKNASQWQKTGCDIINDQTSKLFLEDGMTNDLSLHYHIGILDGLYDLKRLLLLNKVPENLLSPNLNEVLLKAAKVVMHFTYPSYFTKNSKDCSPAFNDSWVKTRSVLNKNFKKYMEMFPEDSEFEYMYTYGKSGACPSTQIKTFQSSGFYVLRSGWDSQSTVLIHSNNISSKLGDSSHNQLDNGTFELYRNGRNFFPDSGVCAYMAEGNENVMELRRWFRQTKAHNTMVLGNTAEHEETGAENINKAAGTLLLSKDENEYQLIVTENQGYTNFKHRRAIFYVKQPQEFFVFVDEGFGTATGYAKLYFHL
;
A
#
# COMPACT_ATOMS: atom_id res chain seq x y z
N GLU A 1 -4.42 -23.53 -27.19
CA GLU A 1 -4.14 -22.98 -28.52
C GLU A 1 -4.93 -21.68 -28.81
N LYS A 2 -6.25 -21.66 -28.58
CA LYS A 2 -7.10 -20.47 -28.80
C LYS A 2 -6.56 -19.22 -28.12
N TYR A 3 -6.18 -19.30 -26.85
CA TYR A 3 -5.64 -18.15 -26.10
C TYR A 3 -4.28 -17.69 -26.63
N MET A 4 -3.45 -18.60 -27.10
CA MET A 4 -2.18 -18.26 -27.75
C MET A 4 -2.41 -17.44 -29.01
N LEU A 5 -3.31 -17.84 -29.89
CA LEU A 5 -3.64 -17.10 -31.11
C LEU A 5 -4.23 -15.73 -30.79
N SER A 6 -5.15 -15.65 -29.82
CA SER A 6 -5.70 -14.36 -29.36
C SER A 6 -4.61 -13.43 -28.80
N TRP A 7 -3.68 -13.96 -28.00
CA TRP A 7 -2.53 -13.16 -27.51
C TRP A 7 -1.68 -12.61 -28.65
N LYS A 8 -1.35 -13.44 -29.63
CA LYS A 8 -0.57 -13.00 -30.83
C LYS A 8 -1.29 -11.86 -31.56
N GLU A 9 -2.56 -12.03 -31.83
CA GLU A 9 -3.39 -11.05 -32.54
C GLU A 9 -3.45 -9.73 -31.78
N VAL A 10 -3.79 -9.75 -30.50
CA VAL A 10 -3.90 -8.55 -29.64
C VAL A 10 -2.55 -7.84 -29.49
N TYR A 11 -1.47 -8.60 -29.28
CA TYR A 11 -0.16 -7.98 -29.10
C TYR A 11 0.37 -7.35 -30.41
N ALA A 12 0.24 -8.05 -31.54
CA ALA A 12 0.63 -7.52 -32.84
C ALA A 12 -0.19 -6.29 -33.24
N ASP A 13 -1.50 -6.32 -33.03
CA ASP A 13 -2.39 -5.17 -33.28
C ASP A 13 -2.00 -3.95 -32.43
N TRP A 14 -1.69 -4.20 -31.13
CA TRP A 14 -1.26 -3.14 -30.24
C TRP A 14 0.07 -2.49 -30.72
N ILE A 15 1.07 -3.30 -31.07
CA ILE A 15 2.38 -2.81 -31.58
C ILE A 15 2.18 -1.99 -32.87
N ALA A 16 1.36 -2.49 -33.80
CA ALA A 16 1.09 -1.79 -35.05
C ALA A 16 0.42 -0.42 -34.85
N LYS A 17 -0.48 -0.31 -33.88
CA LYS A 17 -1.22 0.91 -33.58
C LYS A 17 -0.45 1.91 -32.69
N HIS A 18 0.55 1.43 -31.97
CA HIS A 18 1.26 2.22 -30.97
C HIS A 18 2.79 2.03 -31.11
N PRO A 19 3.39 2.54 -32.18
CA PRO A 19 4.83 2.42 -32.39
C PRO A 19 5.61 3.13 -31.27
N LEU A 20 6.88 2.75 -31.11
CA LEU A 20 7.80 3.36 -30.15
C LEU A 20 7.85 4.88 -30.38
N PRO A 21 7.60 5.73 -29.36
CA PRO A 21 7.60 7.17 -29.54
C PRO A 21 9.00 7.74 -29.70
N GLU A 22 9.12 8.79 -30.50
CA GLU A 22 10.30 9.64 -30.52
C GLU A 22 10.16 10.74 -29.47
N GLY A 23 11.04 10.75 -28.44
CA GLY A 23 11.09 11.80 -27.42
C GLY A 23 10.35 11.46 -26.12
N SER A 24 9.64 12.44 -25.54
CA SER A 24 8.98 12.29 -24.22
C SER A 24 7.84 11.29 -24.25
N PRO A 25 7.65 10.53 -23.15
CA PRO A 25 6.63 9.49 -23.09
C PRO A 25 5.22 10.05 -23.27
N ASP A 26 4.42 9.36 -24.08
CA ASP A 26 2.97 9.54 -24.17
C ASP A 26 2.34 9.10 -22.83
N LYS A 27 1.54 9.98 -22.23
CA LYS A 27 0.94 9.75 -20.91
C LYS A 27 0.02 8.52 -20.83
N PHE A 28 -0.50 8.02 -21.95
CA PHE A 28 -1.46 6.91 -21.92
C PHE A 28 -0.86 5.59 -22.41
N LYS A 29 -0.11 5.57 -23.46
CA LYS A 29 0.34 4.35 -24.14
C LYS A 29 1.75 3.91 -23.72
N TRP A 30 2.63 4.91 -23.62
CA TRP A 30 4.04 4.73 -23.27
C TRP A 30 4.40 5.35 -21.91
N TYR A 31 3.40 5.62 -21.07
CA TYR A 31 3.62 6.02 -19.69
C TYR A 31 4.30 4.89 -18.91
N GLN A 32 5.27 5.20 -18.06
CA GLN A 32 6.15 4.22 -17.42
C GLN A 32 5.41 3.10 -16.70
N LEU A 33 4.32 3.41 -15.99
CA LEU A 33 3.51 2.40 -15.32
C LEU A 33 2.87 1.40 -16.30
N GLN A 34 2.32 1.88 -17.42
CA GLN A 34 1.71 1.02 -18.44
C GLN A 34 2.75 0.15 -19.14
N VAL A 35 3.93 0.72 -19.42
CA VAL A 35 5.03 -0.06 -20.03
C VAL A 35 5.53 -1.12 -19.05
N SER A 36 5.66 -0.79 -17.76
CA SER A 36 6.05 -1.74 -16.71
C SER A 36 5.05 -2.89 -16.60
N THR A 37 3.76 -2.57 -16.52
CA THR A 37 2.69 -3.58 -16.48
C THR A 37 2.69 -4.45 -17.74
N ARG A 38 2.98 -3.86 -18.90
CA ARG A 38 3.05 -4.59 -20.17
C ARG A 38 4.23 -5.54 -20.20
N ILE A 39 5.43 -5.13 -19.78
CA ILE A 39 6.58 -6.02 -19.66
C ILE A 39 6.26 -7.21 -18.75
N MET A 40 5.70 -6.97 -17.56
CA MET A 40 5.34 -8.04 -16.63
C MET A 40 4.31 -9.01 -17.23
N GLY A 41 3.24 -8.48 -17.83
CA GLY A 41 2.20 -9.30 -18.47
C GLY A 41 2.69 -10.06 -19.71
N GLN A 42 3.60 -9.46 -20.50
CA GLN A 42 4.20 -10.15 -21.67
C GLN A 42 5.17 -11.25 -21.24
N THR A 43 5.90 -11.06 -20.16
CA THR A 43 6.76 -12.11 -19.57
C THR A 43 5.92 -13.31 -19.14
N GLU A 44 4.82 -13.08 -18.45
CA GLU A 44 3.91 -14.14 -18.05
C GLU A 44 3.29 -14.85 -19.26
N SER A 45 2.82 -14.10 -20.25
CA SER A 45 2.27 -14.66 -21.48
C SER A 45 3.29 -15.50 -22.27
N PHE A 46 4.54 -15.03 -22.33
CA PHE A 46 5.65 -15.79 -22.94
C PHE A 46 5.82 -17.14 -22.25
N GLU A 47 5.91 -17.15 -20.91
CA GLU A 47 6.07 -18.39 -20.13
C GLU A 47 4.91 -19.38 -20.36
N TYR A 48 3.67 -18.90 -20.44
CA TYR A 48 2.50 -19.74 -20.70
C TYR A 48 2.50 -20.35 -22.11
N PHE A 49 2.99 -19.62 -23.11
CA PHE A 49 2.77 -19.97 -24.51
C PHE A 49 4.02 -20.45 -25.26
N LYS A 50 5.23 -20.30 -24.72
CA LYS A 50 6.51 -20.65 -25.39
C LYS A 50 6.59 -22.09 -25.90
N SER A 51 5.82 -23.03 -25.32
CA SER A 51 5.77 -24.44 -25.74
C SER A 51 4.63 -24.75 -26.71
N SER A 52 3.84 -23.76 -27.14
CA SER A 52 2.74 -23.95 -28.08
C SER A 52 3.28 -24.18 -29.50
N PRO A 53 2.67 -25.10 -30.30
CA PRO A 53 3.00 -25.26 -31.71
C PRO A 53 2.82 -23.98 -32.55
N ASN A 54 1.97 -23.06 -32.10
CA ASN A 54 1.76 -21.75 -32.72
C ASN A 54 2.79 -20.70 -32.33
N PHE A 55 3.73 -21.04 -31.43
CA PHE A 55 4.85 -20.19 -31.05
C PHE A 55 6.00 -20.41 -32.04
N THR A 56 5.84 -19.86 -33.26
CA THR A 56 6.80 -20.06 -34.34
C THR A 56 8.07 -19.22 -34.16
N PRO A 57 9.19 -19.55 -34.85
CA PRO A 57 10.42 -18.73 -34.82
C PRO A 57 10.20 -17.29 -35.26
N GLU A 58 9.32 -17.05 -36.24
CA GLU A 58 8.98 -15.70 -36.72
C GLU A 58 8.26 -14.93 -35.62
N TRP A 59 7.33 -15.58 -34.89
CA TRP A 59 6.66 -14.97 -33.76
C TRP A 59 7.63 -14.69 -32.59
N LEU A 60 8.53 -15.61 -32.29
CA LEU A 60 9.58 -15.39 -31.29
C LEU A 60 10.43 -14.16 -31.66
N SER A 61 10.85 -14.04 -32.89
CA SER A 61 11.64 -12.88 -33.36
C SER A 61 10.85 -11.58 -33.19
N PHE A 62 9.61 -11.55 -33.64
CA PHE A 62 8.70 -10.39 -33.47
C PHE A 62 8.54 -10.02 -31.99
N PHE A 63 8.25 -11.00 -31.14
CA PHE A 63 8.08 -10.80 -29.71
C PHE A 63 9.34 -10.22 -29.04
N LEU A 64 10.51 -10.83 -29.27
CA LEU A 64 11.77 -10.41 -28.63
C LEU A 64 12.19 -8.99 -29.05
N VAL A 65 12.01 -8.61 -30.32
CA VAL A 65 12.31 -7.27 -30.79
C VAL A 65 11.46 -6.23 -30.04
N HIS A 66 10.16 -6.41 -30.02
CA HIS A 66 9.27 -5.43 -29.39
C HIS A 66 9.33 -5.47 -27.86
N PHE A 67 9.61 -6.63 -27.25
CA PHE A 67 9.89 -6.72 -25.83
C PHE A 67 11.14 -5.94 -25.44
N ALA A 68 12.21 -6.06 -26.22
CA ALA A 68 13.45 -5.29 -26.01
C ALA A 68 13.22 -3.78 -26.17
N GLU A 69 12.43 -3.35 -27.14
CA GLU A 69 12.05 -1.93 -27.32
C GLU A 69 11.35 -1.36 -26.07
N HIS A 70 10.46 -2.14 -25.44
CA HIS A 70 9.79 -1.71 -24.20
C HIS A 70 10.78 -1.59 -23.04
N ALA A 71 11.68 -2.55 -22.88
CA ALA A 71 12.68 -2.53 -21.81
C ALA A 71 13.72 -1.41 -22.02
N ASP A 72 14.19 -1.20 -23.25
CA ASP A 72 15.07 -0.08 -23.60
C ASP A 72 14.40 1.27 -23.34
N TYR A 73 13.12 1.39 -23.71
CA TYR A 73 12.35 2.59 -23.44
C TYR A 73 12.26 2.88 -21.93
N LEU A 74 11.91 1.88 -21.10
CA LEU A 74 11.89 2.06 -19.64
C LEU A 74 13.26 2.41 -19.06
N SER A 75 14.32 1.78 -19.56
CA SER A 75 15.69 2.06 -19.12
C SER A 75 16.12 3.49 -19.44
N LYS A 76 15.66 4.03 -20.59
CA LYS A 76 15.99 5.36 -21.07
C LYS A 76 15.16 6.47 -20.43
N TYR A 77 13.86 6.25 -20.23
CA TYR A 77 12.92 7.26 -19.76
C TYR A 77 12.46 6.95 -18.32
N LYS A 78 13.34 7.31 -17.37
CA LYS A 78 13.04 7.14 -15.93
C LYS A 78 11.88 8.05 -15.52
N TYR A 79 10.93 7.50 -14.75
CA TYR A 79 9.89 8.29 -14.12
C TYR A 79 10.51 9.31 -13.15
N ALA A 80 10.00 10.55 -13.19
CA ALA A 80 10.61 11.65 -12.45
C ALA A 80 10.24 11.68 -10.96
N GLY A 81 9.12 11.03 -10.56
CA GLY A 81 8.67 10.97 -9.17
C GLY A 81 9.34 9.85 -8.38
N GLU A 82 9.40 10.01 -7.08
CA GLU A 82 9.90 9.01 -6.12
C GLU A 82 8.69 8.31 -5.47
N ASN A 83 8.10 7.35 -6.17
CA ASN A 83 6.87 6.67 -5.76
C ASN A 83 6.76 5.24 -6.33
N ASN A 84 5.60 4.62 -6.11
CA ASN A 84 5.27 3.28 -6.59
C ASN A 84 5.43 3.10 -8.11
N ILE A 85 5.27 4.14 -8.92
CA ILE A 85 5.44 4.06 -10.39
C ILE A 85 6.91 3.82 -10.74
N LEU A 86 7.83 4.57 -10.12
CA LEU A 86 9.27 4.37 -10.33
C LEU A 86 9.71 2.98 -9.84
N LEU A 87 9.16 2.51 -8.72
CA LEU A 87 9.44 1.16 -8.23
C LEU A 87 8.93 0.09 -9.20
N SER A 88 7.70 0.25 -9.74
CA SER A 88 7.15 -0.67 -10.75
C SER A 88 8.02 -0.72 -12.01
N GLN A 89 8.54 0.44 -12.45
CA GLN A 89 9.48 0.52 -13.55
C GLN A 89 10.75 -0.29 -13.26
N ALA A 90 11.30 -0.14 -12.07
CA ALA A 90 12.52 -0.84 -11.66
C ALA A 90 12.31 -2.37 -11.59
N VAL A 91 11.21 -2.82 -11.01
CA VAL A 91 10.84 -4.25 -10.95
C VAL A 91 10.73 -4.82 -12.36
N ALA A 92 10.02 -4.15 -13.28
CA ALA A 92 9.88 -4.61 -14.67
C ALA A 92 11.22 -4.72 -15.41
N LEU A 93 12.13 -3.77 -15.17
CA LEU A 93 13.50 -3.82 -15.75
C LEU A 93 14.30 -5.01 -15.22
N VAL A 94 14.20 -5.31 -13.91
CA VAL A 94 14.89 -6.49 -13.35
C VAL A 94 14.29 -7.78 -13.91
N PHE A 95 12.96 -7.87 -14.05
CA PHE A 95 12.31 -9.02 -14.68
C PHE A 95 12.78 -9.21 -16.12
N ALA A 96 12.77 -8.15 -16.94
CA ALA A 96 13.22 -8.21 -18.32
C ALA A 96 14.68 -8.67 -18.44
N GLY A 97 15.59 -8.08 -17.67
CA GLY A 97 17.01 -8.40 -17.70
C GLY A 97 17.34 -9.79 -17.13
N THR A 98 16.55 -10.31 -16.20
CA THR A 98 16.78 -11.62 -15.58
C THR A 98 16.24 -12.76 -16.44
N LEU A 99 15.08 -12.59 -17.08
CA LEU A 99 14.41 -13.67 -17.81
C LEU A 99 14.82 -13.75 -19.29
N PHE A 100 15.39 -12.69 -19.83
CA PHE A 100 15.89 -12.64 -21.22
C PHE A 100 17.36 -12.22 -21.26
N PRO A 101 18.27 -12.99 -20.60
CA PRO A 101 19.67 -12.61 -20.45
C PRO A 101 20.45 -12.59 -21.77
N GLU A 102 19.92 -13.22 -22.83
CA GLU A 102 20.50 -13.24 -24.18
C GLU A 102 20.30 -11.93 -24.94
N LEU A 103 19.39 -11.06 -24.50
CA LEU A 103 19.17 -9.78 -25.14
C LEU A 103 20.34 -8.81 -24.84
N LYS A 104 20.73 -8.05 -25.85
CA LYS A 104 21.94 -7.20 -25.85
C LYS A 104 22.05 -6.31 -24.59
N ASN A 105 20.93 -5.71 -24.13
CA ASN A 105 20.90 -4.75 -23.02
C ASN A 105 20.40 -5.35 -21.72
N ALA A 106 20.18 -6.67 -21.64
CA ALA A 106 19.59 -7.36 -20.48
C ALA A 106 20.30 -7.05 -19.16
N SER A 107 21.64 -7.13 -19.13
CA SER A 107 22.42 -6.82 -17.92
C SER A 107 22.31 -5.35 -17.51
N GLN A 108 22.17 -4.43 -18.46
CA GLN A 108 21.97 -3.01 -18.18
C GLN A 108 20.58 -2.76 -17.60
N TRP A 109 19.54 -3.41 -18.11
CA TRP A 109 18.17 -3.32 -17.54
C TRP A 109 18.14 -3.83 -16.11
N GLN A 110 18.69 -5.01 -15.86
CA GLN A 110 18.78 -5.60 -14.53
C GLN A 110 19.51 -4.67 -13.55
N LYS A 111 20.68 -4.18 -13.94
CA LYS A 111 21.46 -3.24 -13.12
C LYS A 111 20.68 -1.95 -12.83
N THR A 112 20.12 -1.32 -13.86
CA THR A 112 19.34 -0.08 -13.73
C THR A 112 18.16 -0.28 -12.76
N GLY A 113 17.43 -1.39 -12.90
CA GLY A 113 16.33 -1.73 -12.01
C GLY A 113 16.78 -1.93 -10.55
N CYS A 114 17.87 -2.68 -10.31
CA CYS A 114 18.41 -2.88 -8.96
C CYS A 114 18.91 -1.56 -8.35
N ASP A 115 19.58 -0.71 -9.10
CA ASP A 115 20.05 0.59 -8.62
C ASP A 115 18.87 1.49 -8.18
N ILE A 116 17.78 1.49 -8.95
CA ILE A 116 16.56 2.24 -8.59
C ILE A 116 15.93 1.65 -7.33
N ILE A 117 15.81 0.32 -7.20
CA ILE A 117 15.24 -0.32 -6.01
C ILE A 117 16.04 0.03 -4.76
N ASN A 118 17.37 -0.03 -4.85
CA ASN A 118 18.25 0.30 -3.72
C ASN A 118 18.11 1.77 -3.30
N ASP A 119 17.99 2.69 -4.24
CA ASP A 119 17.76 4.12 -3.95
C ASP A 119 16.35 4.35 -3.37
N GLN A 120 15.33 3.72 -3.96
CA GLN A 120 13.94 3.98 -3.58
C GLN A 120 13.53 3.31 -2.26
N THR A 121 14.17 2.22 -1.85
CA THR A 121 13.80 1.51 -0.62
C THR A 121 13.83 2.43 0.61
N SER A 122 14.87 3.26 0.74
CA SER A 122 15.00 4.20 1.86
C SER A 122 14.07 5.42 1.77
N LYS A 123 13.50 5.70 0.60
CA LYS A 123 12.61 6.85 0.36
C LYS A 123 11.13 6.47 0.47
N LEU A 124 10.80 5.25 0.07
CA LEU A 124 9.42 4.77 0.06
C LEU A 124 8.98 4.17 1.39
N PHE A 125 9.89 3.58 2.16
CA PHE A 125 9.57 2.98 3.44
C PHE A 125 10.05 3.88 4.59
N LEU A 126 9.14 4.15 5.50
CA LEU A 126 9.42 4.85 6.75
C LEU A 126 10.12 3.91 7.74
N GLU A 127 10.71 4.44 8.81
CA GLU A 127 11.47 3.65 9.81
C GLU A 127 10.66 2.53 10.46
N ASP A 128 9.35 2.69 10.57
CA ASP A 128 8.42 1.70 11.12
C ASP A 128 7.94 0.66 10.10
N GLY A 129 8.37 0.77 8.85
CA GLY A 129 8.06 -0.13 7.76
C GLY A 129 6.85 0.25 6.91
N MET A 130 6.05 1.25 7.30
CA MET A 130 4.96 1.73 6.46
C MET A 130 5.50 2.46 5.23
N THR A 131 4.82 2.34 4.08
CA THR A 131 5.16 3.14 2.90
C THR A 131 4.67 4.57 3.04
N ASN A 132 5.39 5.51 2.40
CA ASN A 132 5.06 6.94 2.44
C ASN A 132 3.72 7.30 1.78
N ASP A 133 3.11 6.39 1.02
CA ASP A 133 1.74 6.51 0.52
C ASP A 133 0.69 6.48 1.64
N LEU A 134 1.04 5.98 2.84
CA LEU A 134 0.19 5.84 4.03
C LEU A 134 -1.14 5.10 3.75
N SER A 135 -1.18 4.33 2.69
CA SER A 135 -2.33 3.52 2.26
C SER A 135 -1.97 2.04 2.29
N LEU A 136 -2.72 1.24 3.04
CA LEU A 136 -2.50 -0.21 3.12
C LEU A 136 -2.63 -0.89 1.76
N HIS A 137 -3.48 -0.36 0.87
CA HIS A 137 -3.66 -0.92 -0.48
C HIS A 137 -2.38 -0.82 -1.30
N TYR A 138 -1.77 0.37 -1.35
CA TYR A 138 -0.51 0.62 -2.08
C TYR A 138 0.67 -0.06 -1.39
N HIS A 139 0.69 -0.04 -0.07
CA HIS A 139 1.69 -0.73 0.73
C HIS A 139 1.79 -2.24 0.40
N ILE A 140 0.66 -2.94 0.35
CA ILE A 140 0.62 -4.36 -0.04
C ILE A 140 1.07 -4.54 -1.49
N GLY A 141 0.67 -3.65 -2.41
CA GLY A 141 1.08 -3.73 -3.81
C GLY A 141 2.60 -3.61 -4.00
N ILE A 142 3.23 -2.70 -3.26
CA ILE A 142 4.69 -2.54 -3.24
C ILE A 142 5.37 -3.80 -2.69
N LEU A 143 4.88 -4.35 -1.57
CA LEU A 143 5.41 -5.58 -0.99
C LEU A 143 5.28 -6.77 -1.94
N ASP A 144 4.16 -6.89 -2.64
CA ASP A 144 3.94 -7.97 -3.62
C ASP A 144 4.97 -7.90 -4.76
N GLY A 145 5.21 -6.70 -5.31
CA GLY A 145 6.20 -6.51 -6.38
C GLY A 145 7.63 -6.84 -5.93
N LEU A 146 8.02 -6.45 -4.72
CA LEU A 146 9.34 -6.74 -4.17
C LEU A 146 9.51 -8.21 -3.76
N TYR A 147 8.44 -8.86 -3.28
CA TYR A 147 8.44 -10.30 -3.06
C TYR A 147 8.69 -11.07 -4.37
N ASP A 148 7.92 -10.75 -5.41
CA ASP A 148 8.04 -11.43 -6.71
C ASP A 148 9.43 -11.21 -7.32
N LEU A 149 9.98 -10.01 -7.16
CA LEU A 149 11.36 -9.69 -7.57
C LEU A 149 12.40 -10.54 -6.81
N LYS A 150 12.35 -10.59 -5.49
CA LYS A 150 13.29 -11.41 -4.70
C LYS A 150 13.21 -12.88 -5.07
N ARG A 151 12.00 -13.40 -5.25
CA ARG A 151 11.78 -14.77 -5.69
C ARG A 151 12.37 -15.03 -7.08
N LEU A 152 12.17 -14.09 -8.02
CA LEU A 152 12.77 -14.17 -9.35
C LEU A 152 14.29 -14.29 -9.28
N LEU A 153 14.94 -13.38 -8.54
CA LEU A 153 16.39 -13.36 -8.41
C LEU A 153 16.93 -14.66 -7.80
N LEU A 154 16.27 -15.14 -6.73
CA LEU A 154 16.63 -16.41 -6.08
C LEU A 154 16.52 -17.60 -7.03
N LEU A 155 15.41 -17.73 -7.75
CA LEU A 155 15.17 -18.85 -8.69
C LEU A 155 16.14 -18.85 -9.86
N ASN A 156 16.62 -17.69 -10.30
CA ASN A 156 17.58 -17.54 -11.37
C ASN A 156 19.04 -17.47 -10.89
N LYS A 157 19.29 -17.71 -9.58
CA LYS A 157 20.63 -17.70 -8.97
C LYS A 157 21.38 -16.39 -9.20
N VAL A 158 20.67 -15.29 -9.27
CA VAL A 158 21.27 -13.96 -9.37
C VAL A 158 21.90 -13.61 -8.02
N PRO A 159 23.12 -13.03 -8.02
CA PRO A 159 23.82 -12.68 -6.77
C PRO A 159 23.01 -11.73 -5.88
N GLU A 160 22.91 -12.05 -4.59
CA GLU A 160 22.15 -11.25 -3.61
C GLU A 160 22.72 -9.83 -3.42
N ASN A 161 24.01 -9.63 -3.71
CA ASN A 161 24.68 -8.33 -3.56
C ASN A 161 24.23 -7.25 -4.55
N LEU A 162 23.34 -7.56 -5.48
CA LEU A 162 22.71 -6.58 -6.38
C LEU A 162 21.68 -5.73 -5.64
N LEU A 163 21.09 -6.24 -4.54
CA LEU A 163 20.15 -5.53 -3.71
C LEU A 163 20.79 -5.11 -2.38
N SER A 164 20.28 -4.03 -1.80
CA SER A 164 20.75 -3.54 -0.51
C SER A 164 20.63 -4.60 0.58
N PRO A 165 21.67 -4.80 1.44
CA PRO A 165 21.60 -5.73 2.58
C PRO A 165 20.42 -5.43 3.53
N ASN A 166 20.03 -4.16 3.63
CA ASN A 166 18.96 -3.72 4.53
C ASN A 166 17.55 -4.01 3.98
N LEU A 167 17.42 -4.42 2.71
CA LEU A 167 16.11 -4.65 2.09
C LEU A 167 15.28 -5.68 2.87
N ASN A 168 15.91 -6.75 3.36
CA ASN A 168 15.21 -7.79 4.13
C ASN A 168 14.60 -7.24 5.42
N GLU A 169 15.33 -6.40 6.16
CA GLU A 169 14.84 -5.78 7.40
C GLU A 169 13.67 -4.83 7.11
N VAL A 170 13.79 -4.02 6.07
CA VAL A 170 12.72 -3.11 5.64
C VAL A 170 11.45 -3.88 5.26
N LEU A 171 11.59 -4.93 4.47
CA LEU A 171 10.45 -5.75 4.05
C LEU A 171 9.82 -6.52 5.21
N LEU A 172 10.61 -6.98 6.20
CA LEU A 172 10.08 -7.60 7.41
C LEU A 172 9.22 -6.61 8.21
N LYS A 173 9.73 -5.40 8.47
CA LYS A 173 8.95 -4.34 9.13
C LYS A 173 7.67 -4.03 8.36
N ALA A 174 7.76 -3.94 7.04
CA ALA A 174 6.61 -3.66 6.18
C ALA A 174 5.56 -4.79 6.21
N ALA A 175 5.98 -6.06 6.21
CA ALA A 175 5.07 -7.19 6.38
C ALA A 175 4.38 -7.20 7.76
N LYS A 176 5.09 -6.75 8.82
CA LYS A 176 4.50 -6.57 10.17
C LYS A 176 3.44 -5.47 10.20
N VAL A 177 3.54 -4.41 9.39
CA VAL A 177 2.45 -3.43 9.26
C VAL A 177 1.16 -4.12 8.80
N VAL A 178 1.23 -4.94 7.74
CA VAL A 178 0.06 -5.69 7.23
C VAL A 178 -0.52 -6.60 8.31
N MET A 179 0.34 -7.29 9.07
CA MET A 179 -0.08 -8.16 10.17
C MET A 179 -0.84 -7.38 11.25
N HIS A 180 -0.30 -6.27 11.73
CA HIS A 180 -0.94 -5.47 12.78
C HIS A 180 -2.23 -4.78 12.31
N PHE A 181 -2.37 -4.47 11.01
CA PHE A 181 -3.57 -3.89 10.42
C PHE A 181 -4.66 -4.94 10.11
N THR A 182 -4.38 -6.22 10.38
CA THR A 182 -5.35 -7.30 10.13
C THR A 182 -6.37 -7.38 11.26
N TYR A 183 -7.66 -7.36 10.90
CA TYR A 183 -8.79 -7.48 11.82
C TYR A 183 -9.03 -8.92 12.29
N PRO A 184 -9.70 -9.10 13.45
CA PRO A 184 -10.12 -10.41 13.97
C PRO A 184 -10.98 -11.24 13.02
N SER A 185 -11.75 -10.57 12.15
CA SER A 185 -12.52 -11.22 11.07
C SER A 185 -11.68 -12.10 10.16
N TYR A 186 -10.40 -11.85 10.04
CA TYR A 186 -9.47 -12.67 9.28
C TYR A 186 -9.48 -14.14 9.73
N PHE A 187 -9.70 -14.40 11.01
CA PHE A 187 -9.80 -15.77 11.56
C PHE A 187 -11.18 -16.40 11.34
N THR A 188 -12.16 -15.65 10.82
CA THR A 188 -13.50 -16.12 10.51
C THR A 188 -13.63 -16.48 9.03
N LYS A 189 -14.26 -17.63 8.72
CA LYS A 189 -14.44 -18.08 7.32
C LYS A 189 -15.27 -17.07 6.52
N ASN A 190 -14.89 -16.88 5.26
CA ASN A 190 -15.59 -16.06 4.26
C ASN A 190 -15.69 -14.55 4.59
N SER A 191 -14.87 -14.05 5.52
CA SER A 191 -14.85 -12.63 5.84
C SER A 191 -14.32 -11.79 4.68
N LYS A 192 -15.02 -10.69 4.41
CA LYS A 192 -14.69 -9.73 3.35
C LYS A 192 -14.08 -8.44 3.87
N ASP A 193 -14.25 -8.16 5.16
CA ASP A 193 -13.77 -6.97 5.85
C ASP A 193 -12.73 -7.40 6.89
N CYS A 194 -11.45 -7.43 6.48
CA CYS A 194 -10.35 -7.92 7.31
C CYS A 194 -9.22 -6.90 7.51
N SER A 195 -9.42 -5.65 7.10
CA SER A 195 -8.45 -4.56 7.27
C SER A 195 -9.10 -3.19 7.26
N PRO A 196 -8.44 -2.14 7.81
CA PRO A 196 -8.92 -0.77 7.71
C PRO A 196 -8.87 -0.24 6.28
N ALA A 197 -9.59 0.87 6.07
CA ALA A 197 -9.69 1.55 4.78
C ALA A 197 -9.15 3.00 4.80
N PHE A 198 -8.22 3.33 5.71
CA PHE A 198 -7.65 4.69 5.77
C PHE A 198 -7.02 5.13 4.45
N ASN A 199 -7.18 6.41 4.14
CA ASN A 199 -6.67 7.01 2.92
C ASN A 199 -7.25 6.33 1.65
N ASP A 200 -6.52 6.32 0.54
CA ASP A 200 -6.93 5.63 -0.67
C ASP A 200 -6.76 4.10 -0.54
N SER A 201 -7.46 3.50 0.43
CA SER A 201 -7.45 2.06 0.66
C SER A 201 -8.84 1.45 0.48
N TRP A 202 -8.86 0.20 0.02
CA TRP A 202 -10.02 -0.69 0.07
C TRP A 202 -9.78 -1.76 1.13
N VAL A 203 -10.85 -2.13 1.84
CA VAL A 203 -10.81 -3.26 2.76
C VAL A 203 -10.28 -4.51 2.06
N LYS A 204 -9.50 -5.33 2.78
CA LYS A 204 -8.96 -6.58 2.27
C LYS A 204 -9.81 -7.75 2.71
N THR A 205 -10.05 -8.67 1.80
CA THR A 205 -10.70 -9.93 2.13
C THR A 205 -9.73 -10.89 2.81
N ARG A 206 -10.28 -11.86 3.56
CA ARG A 206 -9.53 -12.95 4.15
C ARG A 206 -8.62 -13.68 3.15
N SER A 207 -9.14 -13.93 1.95
CA SER A 207 -8.38 -14.63 0.89
C SER A 207 -7.18 -13.82 0.41
N VAL A 208 -7.32 -12.50 0.26
CA VAL A 208 -6.22 -11.62 -0.16
C VAL A 208 -5.11 -11.62 0.91
N LEU A 209 -5.47 -11.35 2.18
CA LEU A 209 -4.49 -11.32 3.25
C LEU A 209 -3.80 -12.69 3.46
N ASN A 210 -4.52 -13.80 3.31
CA ASN A 210 -3.91 -15.12 3.43
C ASN A 210 -2.85 -15.38 2.35
N LYS A 211 -3.07 -14.93 1.12
CA LYS A 211 -2.04 -14.99 0.07
C LYS A 211 -0.81 -14.16 0.44
N ASN A 212 -1.02 -12.98 1.03
CA ASN A 212 0.10 -12.15 1.50
C ASN A 212 0.85 -12.83 2.65
N PHE A 213 0.17 -13.37 3.67
CA PHE A 213 0.83 -14.09 4.77
C PHE A 213 1.58 -15.34 4.30
N LYS A 214 1.08 -16.04 3.27
CA LYS A 214 1.86 -17.11 2.64
C LYS A 214 3.18 -16.59 2.08
N LYS A 215 3.16 -15.49 1.34
CA LYS A 215 4.37 -14.85 0.79
C LYS A 215 5.33 -14.41 1.91
N TYR A 216 4.81 -13.81 2.98
CA TYR A 216 5.63 -13.35 4.10
C TYR A 216 6.26 -14.51 4.88
N MET A 217 5.53 -15.60 5.11
CA MET A 217 6.07 -16.83 5.69
C MET A 217 7.18 -17.43 4.83
N GLU A 218 7.02 -17.43 3.49
CA GLU A 218 8.07 -17.92 2.57
C GLU A 218 9.29 -16.99 2.57
N MET A 219 9.10 -15.68 2.70
CA MET A 219 10.17 -14.68 2.68
C MET A 219 10.94 -14.60 4.01
N PHE A 220 10.25 -14.88 5.12
CA PHE A 220 10.76 -14.78 6.49
C PHE A 220 10.49 -16.07 7.27
N PRO A 221 11.10 -17.20 6.90
CA PRO A 221 10.80 -18.49 7.52
C PRO A 221 11.18 -18.57 9.02
N GLU A 222 12.03 -17.68 9.49
CA GLU A 222 12.41 -17.55 10.91
C GLU A 222 11.32 -16.86 11.76
N ASP A 223 10.38 -16.18 11.12
CA ASP A 223 9.32 -15.45 11.81
C ASP A 223 8.02 -16.28 11.84
N SER A 224 7.88 -17.07 12.89
CA SER A 224 6.74 -17.98 13.05
C SER A 224 5.39 -17.28 13.29
N GLU A 225 5.35 -15.95 13.51
CA GLU A 225 4.09 -15.21 13.58
C GLU A 225 3.41 -15.16 12.20
N PHE A 226 4.15 -15.14 11.09
CA PHE A 226 3.55 -15.24 9.75
C PHE A 226 2.96 -16.63 9.47
N GLU A 227 3.55 -17.70 10.01
CA GLU A 227 2.94 -19.03 9.97
C GLU A 227 1.61 -19.05 10.76
N TYR A 228 1.57 -18.44 11.95
CA TYR A 228 0.34 -18.30 12.74
C TYR A 228 -0.75 -17.59 11.92
N MET A 229 -0.43 -16.48 11.28
CA MET A 229 -1.38 -15.78 10.43
C MET A 229 -1.80 -16.63 9.23
N TYR A 230 -0.87 -17.22 8.49
CA TYR A 230 -1.18 -18.03 7.31
C TYR A 230 -2.07 -19.23 7.64
N THR A 231 -1.82 -19.90 8.76
CA THR A 231 -2.58 -21.08 9.21
C THR A 231 -3.84 -20.74 10.00
N TYR A 232 -4.18 -19.46 10.12
CA TYR A 232 -5.32 -18.98 10.91
C TYR A 232 -5.24 -19.40 12.38
N GLY A 233 -4.08 -19.31 12.98
CA GLY A 233 -3.82 -19.61 14.38
C GLY A 233 -3.66 -21.10 14.72
N LYS A 234 -3.52 -21.99 13.71
CA LYS A 234 -3.39 -23.44 13.94
C LYS A 234 -1.95 -23.89 14.18
N SER A 235 -0.98 -23.15 13.67
CA SER A 235 0.46 -23.42 13.79
C SER A 235 1.19 -22.08 13.80
N GLY A 236 2.45 -22.10 14.25
CA GLY A 236 3.27 -20.91 14.44
C GLY A 236 3.09 -20.27 15.81
N ALA A 237 3.80 -19.18 16.07
CA ALA A 237 3.73 -18.42 17.32
C ALA A 237 2.64 -17.35 17.25
N CYS A 238 1.70 -17.37 18.19
CA CYS A 238 0.73 -16.30 18.34
C CYS A 238 1.47 -14.98 18.64
N PRO A 239 1.23 -13.88 17.88
CA PRO A 239 1.85 -12.61 18.18
C PRO A 239 1.52 -12.14 19.59
N SER A 240 2.52 -11.69 20.33
CA SER A 240 2.36 -11.26 21.73
C SER A 240 2.04 -9.76 21.87
N THR A 241 2.33 -8.97 20.83
CA THR A 241 2.15 -7.52 20.86
C THR A 241 0.68 -7.14 20.81
N GLN A 242 0.18 -6.47 21.85
CA GLN A 242 -1.20 -5.99 21.94
C GLN A 242 -1.34 -4.49 21.63
N ILE A 243 -0.31 -3.70 21.89
CA ILE A 243 -0.24 -2.31 21.44
C ILE A 243 0.92 -2.15 20.47
N LYS A 244 0.67 -1.52 19.33
CA LYS A 244 1.70 -1.23 18.35
C LYS A 244 1.65 0.22 17.93
N THR A 245 2.76 0.92 18.08
CA THR A 245 2.93 2.29 17.62
C THR A 245 3.79 2.29 16.36
N PHE A 246 3.22 2.68 15.25
CA PHE A 246 3.93 2.99 14.02
C PHE A 246 4.18 4.50 14.01
N GLN A 247 5.18 4.93 14.78
CA GLN A 247 5.36 6.34 15.12
C GLN A 247 5.84 7.16 13.93
N SER A 248 6.64 6.58 13.03
CA SER A 248 7.16 7.28 11.85
C SER A 248 6.07 7.55 10.81
N SER A 249 5.04 6.71 10.75
CA SER A 249 3.89 6.90 9.88
C SER A 249 2.67 7.52 10.56
N GLY A 250 2.56 7.41 11.89
CA GLY A 250 1.48 7.96 12.70
C GLY A 250 0.27 7.05 12.80
N PHE A 251 0.45 5.72 12.72
CA PHE A 251 -0.61 4.75 12.99
C PHE A 251 -0.40 4.06 14.33
N TYR A 252 -1.51 3.81 15.03
CA TYR A 252 -1.50 3.24 16.36
C TYR A 252 -2.55 2.14 16.47
N VAL A 253 -2.14 0.96 16.92
CA VAL A 253 -2.99 -0.22 17.04
C VAL A 253 -3.12 -0.62 18.49
N LEU A 254 -4.35 -0.73 18.99
CA LEU A 254 -4.71 -1.28 20.28
C LEU A 254 -5.51 -2.56 20.04
N ARG A 255 -5.13 -3.66 20.71
CA ARG A 255 -5.87 -4.93 20.55
C ARG A 255 -5.90 -5.74 21.84
N SER A 256 -6.92 -6.58 21.97
CA SER A 256 -7.05 -7.52 23.10
C SER A 256 -6.38 -8.87 22.83
N GLY A 257 -6.14 -9.21 21.58
CA GLY A 257 -5.58 -10.51 21.20
C GLY A 257 -5.49 -10.71 19.68
N TRP A 258 -5.29 -11.96 19.28
CA TRP A 258 -5.02 -12.37 17.90
C TRP A 258 -5.91 -13.56 17.46
N ASP A 259 -7.19 -13.48 17.75
CA ASP A 259 -8.20 -14.47 17.36
C ASP A 259 -9.50 -13.80 16.87
N SER A 260 -10.49 -14.60 16.50
CA SER A 260 -11.77 -14.09 15.97
C SER A 260 -12.64 -13.32 16.95
N GLN A 261 -12.36 -13.43 18.26
CA GLN A 261 -13.11 -12.78 19.34
C GLN A 261 -12.43 -11.51 19.83
N SER A 262 -11.22 -11.26 19.36
CA SER A 262 -10.43 -10.12 19.79
C SER A 262 -11.05 -8.79 19.35
N THR A 263 -10.75 -7.75 20.09
CA THR A 263 -11.06 -6.35 19.75
C THR A 263 -9.82 -5.68 19.18
N VAL A 264 -9.99 -4.90 18.13
CA VAL A 264 -8.92 -4.10 17.53
C VAL A 264 -9.42 -2.69 17.27
N LEU A 265 -8.68 -1.70 17.74
CA LEU A 265 -8.83 -0.31 17.35
C LEU A 265 -7.55 0.11 16.61
N ILE A 266 -7.71 0.69 15.44
CA ILE A 266 -6.60 1.30 14.69
C ILE A 266 -6.89 2.79 14.58
N HIS A 267 -5.95 3.61 15.03
CA HIS A 267 -6.02 5.06 15.02
C HIS A 267 -5.03 5.62 14.02
N SER A 268 -5.50 6.48 13.12
CA SER A 268 -4.70 7.22 12.15
C SER A 268 -4.52 8.67 12.63
N ASN A 269 -3.30 9.04 12.93
CA ASN A 269 -2.91 10.42 13.16
C ASN A 269 -1.57 10.63 12.40
N ASN A 270 -1.64 10.47 11.10
CA ASN A 270 -0.52 10.25 10.22
C ASN A 270 0.33 11.52 9.98
N ILE A 271 1.49 11.32 9.36
CA ILE A 271 2.47 12.37 9.12
C ILE A 271 2.40 12.97 7.71
N SER A 272 1.30 12.84 7.01
CA SER A 272 1.16 13.23 5.59
C SER A 272 1.74 14.61 5.27
N SER A 273 1.55 15.58 6.14
CA SER A 273 2.09 16.94 5.97
C SER A 273 3.63 17.03 5.92
N LYS A 274 4.34 16.02 6.41
CA LYS A 274 5.81 15.95 6.38
C LYS A 274 6.34 15.22 5.14
N LEU A 275 5.49 14.48 4.45
CA LEU A 275 5.86 13.66 3.29
C LEU A 275 5.73 14.40 1.96
N GLY A 276 5.21 15.62 1.99
CA GLY A 276 4.91 16.38 0.80
C GLY A 276 3.62 15.94 0.13
N ASP A 277 3.49 16.21 -1.17
CA ASP A 277 2.28 15.94 -1.93
C ASP A 277 2.15 14.44 -2.21
N SER A 278 1.29 13.77 -1.44
CA SER A 278 0.90 12.37 -1.70
C SER A 278 -0.53 12.32 -2.22
N SER A 279 -0.69 11.80 -3.43
CA SER A 279 -2.00 11.64 -4.08
C SER A 279 -2.93 10.65 -3.37
N HIS A 280 -2.42 9.88 -2.42
CA HIS A 280 -3.16 8.83 -1.71
C HIS A 280 -3.64 9.23 -0.32
N ASN A 281 -3.18 10.36 0.22
CA ASN A 281 -3.60 10.86 1.51
C ASN A 281 -4.97 11.51 1.45
N GLN A 282 -5.70 11.43 2.57
CA GLN A 282 -6.98 12.10 2.78
C GLN A 282 -6.90 13.03 3.99
N LEU A 283 -7.94 13.82 4.23
CA LEU A 283 -7.99 14.76 5.36
C LEU A 283 -8.53 14.07 6.61
N ASP A 284 -7.93 12.91 6.97
CA ASP A 284 -8.44 11.94 7.94
C ASP A 284 -7.71 11.94 9.29
N ASN A 285 -6.81 12.89 9.54
CA ASN A 285 -6.02 12.90 10.78
C ASN A 285 -6.88 12.95 12.04
N GLY A 286 -6.57 12.08 12.97
CA GLY A 286 -7.33 11.86 14.18
C GLY A 286 -8.44 10.82 14.03
N THR A 287 -8.64 10.23 12.84
CA THR A 287 -9.64 9.17 12.64
C THR A 287 -9.26 7.84 13.28
N PHE A 288 -10.21 6.96 13.43
CA PHE A 288 -10.01 5.60 13.91
C PHE A 288 -11.03 4.64 13.33
N GLU A 289 -10.70 3.36 13.33
CA GLU A 289 -11.63 2.27 13.10
C GLU A 289 -11.64 1.32 14.30
N LEU A 290 -12.82 0.83 14.70
CA LEU A 290 -12.99 -0.09 15.81
C LEU A 290 -13.68 -1.36 15.37
N TYR A 291 -12.95 -2.47 15.38
CA TYR A 291 -13.45 -3.80 15.07
C TYR A 291 -13.65 -4.64 16.34
N ARG A 292 -14.86 -5.19 16.53
CA ARG A 292 -15.20 -6.08 17.63
C ARG A 292 -16.38 -6.98 17.27
N ASN A 293 -16.42 -8.20 17.81
CA ASN A 293 -17.55 -9.12 17.69
C ASN A 293 -18.03 -9.32 16.24
N GLY A 294 -17.09 -9.44 15.30
CA GLY A 294 -17.40 -9.69 13.89
C GLY A 294 -17.81 -8.45 13.09
N ARG A 295 -17.74 -7.25 13.65
CA ARG A 295 -18.19 -6.02 13.02
C ARG A 295 -17.19 -4.87 13.19
N ASN A 296 -16.99 -4.08 12.13
CA ASN A 296 -16.41 -2.75 12.22
C ASN A 296 -17.50 -1.77 12.66
N PHE A 297 -17.34 -1.18 13.85
CA PHE A 297 -18.33 -0.27 14.43
C PHE A 297 -18.21 1.15 13.91
N PHE A 298 -17.00 1.56 13.56
CA PHE A 298 -16.69 2.91 13.09
C PHE A 298 -15.81 2.79 11.85
N PRO A 299 -16.37 2.32 10.70
CA PRO A 299 -15.60 2.19 9.48
C PRO A 299 -15.13 3.56 8.99
N ASP A 300 -13.94 3.62 8.44
CA ASP A 300 -13.52 4.76 7.65
C ASP A 300 -14.16 4.70 6.26
N SER A 301 -14.39 5.85 5.65
CA SER A 301 -15.03 5.92 4.33
C SER A 301 -14.16 5.38 3.20
N GLY A 302 -12.84 5.36 3.40
CA GLY A 302 -11.89 4.84 2.42
C GLY A 302 -11.95 5.54 1.08
N VAL A 303 -11.90 4.76 0.01
CA VAL A 303 -11.96 5.26 -1.37
C VAL A 303 -13.09 4.58 -2.16
N CYS A 304 -13.97 5.39 -2.77
CA CYS A 304 -15.04 4.88 -3.63
C CYS A 304 -14.55 4.59 -5.06
N ALA A 305 -13.69 5.48 -5.59
CA ALA A 305 -13.08 5.35 -6.90
C ALA A 305 -11.78 6.17 -6.92
N TYR A 306 -10.78 5.71 -7.64
CA TYR A 306 -9.52 6.44 -7.76
C TYR A 306 -9.58 7.50 -8.85
N MET A 307 -10.01 7.13 -10.05
CA MET A 307 -10.21 8.02 -11.18
C MET A 307 -11.48 7.59 -11.95
N ALA A 308 -12.23 8.57 -12.42
CA ALA A 308 -13.39 8.36 -13.27
C ALA A 308 -13.52 9.55 -14.25
N GLU A 309 -12.48 9.71 -15.09
CA GLU A 309 -12.50 10.77 -16.12
C GLU A 309 -13.78 10.68 -16.96
N GLY A 310 -14.46 11.81 -17.12
CA GLY A 310 -15.74 11.91 -17.83
C GLY A 310 -16.98 11.52 -17.00
N ASN A 311 -16.82 11.15 -15.72
CA ASN A 311 -17.96 10.94 -14.82
C ASN A 311 -17.88 11.86 -13.60
N GLU A 312 -18.45 13.06 -13.74
CA GLU A 312 -18.42 14.10 -12.71
C GLU A 312 -19.06 13.65 -11.40
N ASN A 313 -20.13 12.85 -11.43
CA ASN A 313 -20.77 12.35 -10.21
C ASN A 313 -19.84 11.46 -9.38
N VAL A 314 -19.04 10.62 -10.03
CA VAL A 314 -18.06 9.79 -9.33
C VAL A 314 -16.91 10.63 -8.78
N MET A 315 -16.48 11.65 -9.51
CA MET A 315 -15.43 12.58 -9.04
C MET A 315 -15.92 13.44 -7.87
N GLU A 316 -17.19 13.87 -7.88
CA GLU A 316 -17.81 14.56 -6.73
C GLU A 316 -17.88 13.64 -5.51
N LEU A 317 -18.29 12.41 -5.70
CA LEU A 317 -18.30 11.40 -4.62
C LEU A 317 -16.88 11.17 -4.05
N ARG A 318 -15.86 11.05 -4.91
CA ARG A 318 -14.47 10.95 -4.47
C ARG A 318 -14.06 12.19 -3.65
N ARG A 319 -14.38 13.42 -4.09
CA ARG A 319 -14.10 14.63 -3.32
C ARG A 319 -14.77 14.61 -1.96
N TRP A 320 -16.00 14.09 -1.86
CA TRP A 320 -16.71 13.97 -0.59
C TRP A 320 -15.99 12.99 0.35
N PHE A 321 -15.59 11.81 -0.14
CA PHE A 321 -14.89 10.79 0.68
C PHE A 321 -13.56 11.28 1.25
N ARG A 322 -12.90 12.22 0.59
CA ARG A 322 -11.60 12.76 1.03
C ARG A 322 -11.69 13.92 2.02
N GLN A 323 -12.88 14.41 2.34
CA GLN A 323 -13.10 15.51 3.28
C GLN A 323 -13.03 15.02 4.72
N THR A 324 -12.53 15.85 5.65
CA THR A 324 -12.43 15.51 7.08
C THR A 324 -13.76 15.07 7.70
N LYS A 325 -14.89 15.63 7.26
CA LYS A 325 -16.23 15.24 7.74
C LYS A 325 -16.67 13.83 7.34
N ALA A 326 -15.98 13.19 6.40
CA ALA A 326 -16.23 11.81 5.99
C ALA A 326 -15.50 10.78 6.89
N HIS A 327 -14.73 11.24 7.88
CA HIS A 327 -13.92 10.41 8.77
C HIS A 327 -14.32 10.57 10.23
N ASN A 328 -13.89 9.63 11.09
CA ASN A 328 -14.21 9.60 12.53
C ASN A 328 -13.32 10.57 13.34
N THR A 329 -13.40 11.86 13.06
CA THR A 329 -12.51 12.88 13.64
C THR A 329 -13.19 14.21 13.89
N MET A 330 -12.42 15.19 14.33
CA MET A 330 -12.89 16.55 14.65
C MET A 330 -12.79 17.48 13.42
N VAL A 331 -13.84 18.24 13.19
CA VAL A 331 -13.92 19.31 12.19
C VAL A 331 -14.15 20.65 12.88
N LEU A 332 -13.39 21.69 12.51
CA LEU A 332 -13.58 23.04 13.02
C LEU A 332 -14.50 23.84 12.07
N GLY A 333 -15.74 23.98 12.44
CA GLY A 333 -16.72 24.86 11.76
C GLY A 333 -16.88 24.53 10.26
N ASN A 334 -17.17 25.57 9.47
CA ASN A 334 -17.32 25.48 8.03
C ASN A 334 -16.09 26.11 7.33
N THR A 335 -14.90 25.65 7.66
CA THR A 335 -13.67 26.15 7.03
C THR A 335 -13.33 25.36 5.78
N ALA A 336 -12.91 26.04 4.72
CA ALA A 336 -12.42 25.40 3.50
C ALA A 336 -11.07 24.69 3.69
N GLU A 337 -10.41 24.87 4.84
CA GLU A 337 -9.10 24.28 5.13
C GLU A 337 -9.12 22.74 5.18
N HIS A 338 -10.28 22.16 5.48
CA HIS A 338 -10.47 20.71 5.56
C HIS A 338 -11.57 20.19 4.61
N GLU A 339 -11.83 20.94 3.57
CA GLU A 339 -12.54 20.41 2.39
C GLU A 339 -11.50 20.10 1.32
N GLU A 340 -11.73 19.08 0.52
CA GLU A 340 -10.82 18.77 -0.56
C GLU A 340 -10.90 19.85 -1.64
N THR A 341 -9.99 20.81 -1.54
CA THR A 341 -9.79 21.88 -2.52
C THR A 341 -8.45 21.77 -3.25
N GLY A 342 -7.62 20.78 -2.89
CA GLY A 342 -6.30 20.52 -3.47
C GLY A 342 -5.28 20.01 -2.45
N ALA A 343 -4.07 19.66 -2.93
CA ALA A 343 -2.97 19.10 -2.14
C ALA A 343 -2.52 20.00 -0.97
N GLU A 344 -2.72 21.28 -1.05
CA GLU A 344 -2.29 22.27 -0.06
C GLU A 344 -2.92 22.05 1.32
N ASN A 345 -4.14 21.53 1.38
CA ASN A 345 -4.85 21.31 2.63
C ASN A 345 -4.48 19.96 3.30
N ILE A 346 -4.03 18.99 2.53
CA ILE A 346 -3.59 17.67 3.03
C ILE A 346 -2.33 17.83 3.88
N ASN A 347 -1.48 18.77 3.56
CA ASN A 347 -0.15 18.94 4.15
C ASN A 347 -0.11 19.70 5.48
N LYS A 348 -1.25 20.13 6.03
CA LYS A 348 -1.27 20.94 7.26
C LYS A 348 -1.40 20.11 8.55
N ALA A 349 -1.80 18.86 8.46
CA ALA A 349 -2.15 18.02 9.60
C ALA A 349 -1.09 16.97 9.93
N ALA A 350 0.10 17.40 10.44
CA ALA A 350 1.08 16.44 10.96
C ALA A 350 0.65 15.89 12.32
N GLY A 351 0.54 14.57 12.42
CA GLY A 351 0.29 13.88 13.67
C GLY A 351 1.52 13.80 14.58
N THR A 352 1.29 13.85 15.89
CA THR A 352 2.33 13.64 16.91
C THR A 352 1.80 12.71 17.99
N LEU A 353 2.59 11.70 18.39
CA LEU A 353 2.34 10.89 19.56
C LEU A 353 2.82 11.63 20.81
N LEU A 354 1.93 11.85 21.78
CA LEU A 354 2.27 12.46 23.06
C LEU A 354 2.50 11.43 24.16
N LEU A 355 1.71 10.34 24.16
CA LEU A 355 1.78 9.28 25.17
C LEU A 355 1.28 7.95 24.61
N SER A 356 1.97 6.87 24.97
CA SER A 356 1.55 5.49 24.77
C SER A 356 1.79 4.70 26.05
N LYS A 357 0.80 3.94 26.51
CA LYS A 357 0.91 3.02 27.65
C LYS A 357 0.20 1.71 27.36
N ASP A 358 0.78 0.61 27.78
CA ASP A 358 0.20 -0.73 27.77
C ASP A 358 0.30 -1.34 29.17
N GLU A 359 -0.79 -1.30 29.88
CA GLU A 359 -0.92 -1.84 31.24
C GLU A 359 -1.86 -3.06 31.22
N ASN A 360 -1.84 -3.83 32.29
CA ASN A 360 -2.68 -5.03 32.37
C ASN A 360 -4.18 -4.73 32.24
N GLU A 361 -4.63 -3.62 32.83
CA GLU A 361 -6.02 -3.23 32.85
C GLU A 361 -6.45 -2.35 31.70
N TYR A 362 -5.51 -1.63 31.06
CA TYR A 362 -5.82 -0.68 29.99
C TYR A 362 -4.67 -0.44 29.02
N GLN A 363 -5.04 0.04 27.84
CA GLN A 363 -4.12 0.64 26.88
C GLN A 363 -4.49 2.11 26.67
N LEU A 364 -3.50 2.97 26.47
CA LEU A 364 -3.71 4.40 26.26
C LEU A 364 -2.81 4.90 25.14
N ILE A 365 -3.43 5.62 24.21
CA ILE A 365 -2.75 6.43 23.19
C ILE A 365 -3.24 7.87 23.33
N VAL A 366 -2.32 8.82 23.34
CA VAL A 366 -2.63 10.27 23.26
C VAL A 366 -1.88 10.84 22.08
N THR A 367 -2.62 11.42 21.15
CA THR A 367 -2.09 12.05 19.95
C THR A 367 -2.57 13.48 19.79
N GLU A 368 -1.84 14.27 19.01
CA GLU A 368 -2.20 15.66 18.70
C GLU A 368 -1.93 15.92 17.22
N ASN A 369 -2.79 16.69 16.55
CA ASN A 369 -2.55 17.20 15.21
C ASN A 369 -2.95 18.68 15.10
N GLN A 370 -2.43 19.35 14.07
CA GLN A 370 -2.78 20.73 13.76
C GLN A 370 -3.36 20.80 12.35
N GLY A 371 -4.53 20.21 12.17
CA GLY A 371 -5.23 20.19 10.89
C GLY A 371 -5.78 21.53 10.44
N TYR A 372 -5.94 22.48 11.36
CA TYR A 372 -6.47 23.83 11.12
C TYR A 372 -5.50 24.91 11.54
N THR A 373 -5.53 26.06 10.89
CA THR A 373 -4.74 27.21 11.27
C THR A 373 -5.13 27.70 12.68
N ASN A 374 -4.14 27.82 13.57
CA ASN A 374 -4.31 28.24 14.96
C ASN A 374 -5.27 27.36 15.79
N PHE A 375 -5.44 26.10 15.41
CA PHE A 375 -6.24 25.14 16.14
C PHE A 375 -5.58 23.76 16.15
N LYS A 376 -5.53 23.14 17.31
CA LYS A 376 -5.05 21.78 17.50
C LYS A 376 -6.16 20.87 18.01
N HIS A 377 -6.17 19.66 17.51
CA HIS A 377 -6.99 18.56 18.01
C HIS A 377 -6.08 17.57 18.74
N ARG A 378 -6.39 17.32 20.02
CA ARG A 378 -5.79 16.25 20.82
C ARG A 378 -6.84 15.20 21.09
N ARG A 379 -6.50 13.94 20.84
CA ARG A 379 -7.33 12.78 21.13
C ARG A 379 -6.59 11.83 22.05
N ALA A 380 -7.21 11.51 23.20
CA ALA A 380 -6.81 10.41 24.05
C ALA A 380 -7.79 9.24 23.87
N ILE A 381 -7.25 8.05 23.64
CA ILE A 381 -8.01 6.81 23.47
C ILE A 381 -7.60 5.87 24.58
N PHE A 382 -8.50 5.64 25.53
CA PHE A 382 -8.38 4.62 26.57
C PHE A 382 -9.11 3.37 26.12
N TYR A 383 -8.42 2.26 26.06
CA TYR A 383 -9.00 0.95 25.93
C TYR A 383 -8.88 0.24 27.26
N VAL A 384 -9.97 0.19 28.01
CA VAL A 384 -10.07 -0.52 29.30
C VAL A 384 -10.39 -1.98 29.01
N LYS A 385 -9.54 -2.89 29.50
CA LYS A 385 -9.63 -4.34 29.25
C LYS A 385 -10.41 -5.07 30.37
N GLN A 386 -10.31 -4.59 31.60
CA GLN A 386 -10.86 -5.25 32.79
C GLN A 386 -11.45 -4.24 33.77
N PRO A 387 -12.46 -4.63 34.59
CA PRO A 387 -13.18 -5.90 34.59
C PRO A 387 -14.18 -6.05 33.45
N GLN A 388 -14.53 -4.95 32.78
CA GLN A 388 -15.39 -4.91 31.60
C GLN A 388 -14.71 -4.12 30.49
N GLU A 389 -14.78 -4.65 29.30
CA GLU A 389 -14.15 -4.04 28.13
C GLU A 389 -14.95 -2.85 27.60
N PHE A 390 -14.31 -1.68 27.52
CA PHE A 390 -14.88 -0.47 26.92
C PHE A 390 -13.79 0.50 26.45
N PHE A 391 -14.20 1.46 25.64
CA PHE A 391 -13.34 2.57 25.19
C PHE A 391 -13.84 3.90 25.73
N VAL A 392 -12.88 4.78 26.08
CA VAL A 392 -13.14 6.18 26.38
C VAL A 392 -12.32 7.04 25.44
N PHE A 393 -13.02 7.91 24.71
CA PHE A 393 -12.40 8.93 23.87
C PHE A 393 -12.49 10.27 24.58
N VAL A 394 -11.37 10.97 24.69
CA VAL A 394 -11.32 12.34 25.19
C VAL A 394 -10.74 13.20 24.07
N ASP A 395 -11.56 14.09 23.55
CA ASP A 395 -11.21 15.01 22.48
C ASP A 395 -11.13 16.44 23.03
N GLU A 396 -9.98 17.08 22.79
CA GLU A 396 -9.74 18.46 23.15
C GLU A 396 -9.40 19.27 21.89
N GLY A 397 -10.16 20.36 21.68
CA GLY A 397 -9.85 21.37 20.68
C GLY A 397 -9.31 22.62 21.35
N PHE A 398 -8.14 23.10 20.97
CA PHE A 398 -7.52 24.29 21.57
C PHE A 398 -6.71 25.12 20.59
N GLY A 399 -6.62 26.41 20.86
CA GLY A 399 -5.96 27.39 20.00
C GLY A 399 -6.63 28.73 20.03
N THR A 400 -6.34 29.58 19.06
CA THR A 400 -6.93 30.94 18.91
C THR A 400 -7.91 31.04 17.76
N ALA A 401 -8.15 29.94 17.03
CA ALA A 401 -9.17 29.91 15.98
C ALA A 401 -10.57 30.10 16.56
N THR A 402 -11.44 30.74 15.79
CA THR A 402 -12.85 30.97 16.14
C THR A 402 -13.75 30.00 15.36
N GLY A 403 -14.82 29.54 15.99
CA GLY A 403 -15.76 28.58 15.42
C GLY A 403 -16.22 27.53 16.43
N TYR A 404 -16.97 26.55 15.97
CA TYR A 404 -17.33 25.40 16.78
C TYR A 404 -16.75 24.13 16.21
N ALA A 405 -16.18 23.32 17.10
CA ALA A 405 -15.70 21.98 16.76
C ALA A 405 -16.89 21.02 16.70
N LYS A 406 -16.87 20.13 15.69
CA LYS A 406 -17.79 19.01 15.53
C LYS A 406 -17.01 17.73 15.52
N LEU A 407 -17.47 16.74 16.29
CA LEU A 407 -16.97 15.36 16.20
C LEU A 407 -17.89 14.57 15.29
N TYR A 408 -17.30 13.89 14.31
CA TYR A 408 -18.01 12.96 13.44
C TYR A 408 -17.68 11.52 13.84
N PHE A 409 -18.71 10.69 13.85
CA PHE A 409 -18.63 9.25 14.06
C PHE A 409 -19.55 8.57 13.05
N HIS A 410 -18.99 7.76 12.18
CA HIS A 410 -19.71 7.02 11.14
C HIS A 410 -19.94 5.59 11.62
N LEU A 411 -21.22 5.13 11.59
CA LEU A 411 -21.65 3.82 12.12
C LEU A 411 -22.03 2.86 10.98
#